data_765345a8d70cdf41ccdebee9f65fd158
#
_entry.id   765345a8d70cdf41ccdebee9f65fd158
#
_cell.length_a   1.000
_cell.length_b   1.000
_cell.length_c   1.000
_cell.angle_alpha   90.00
_cell.angle_beta   90.00
_cell.angle_gamma   90.00
#
_symmetry.space_group_name_H-M   'P 1'
#
loop_
_entity.id
_entity.type
_entity.pdbx_description
1 polymer ?
#
loop_
_entity_poly.entity_id
_entity_poly.type
_entity_poly.pdbx_seq_one_letter_code
_entity_poly.pdbx_strand_id
1 'polypeptide(L)'
;MDNPQDILRALGLKPEALAGGTLSARSPIDGAELAQVHEHTVAQAHSAITRARQASLAWRDVPAPRRGELVRLFGDILRQHKRELGRLVSLEAGKILAEGEGEVQEMIDICDFAVGLSRQLYGLTIASERPGHRMMETWHPLGVVGVISAFNFP
;
A
#
# COMPACT_ATOMS: atom_id res chain seq x y z
N MET A 1 -10.72 26.24 -4.30
CA MET A 1 -10.47 24.81 -4.22
C MET A 1 -9.27 24.48 -5.08
N ASP A 2 -8.44 23.53 -4.63
CA ASP A 2 -7.31 23.09 -5.43
C ASP A 2 -7.82 22.34 -6.66
N ASN A 3 -7.19 22.58 -7.80
CA ASN A 3 -7.53 21.83 -9.01
C ASN A 3 -7.03 20.37 -8.85
N PRO A 4 -7.92 19.35 -8.88
CA PRO A 4 -7.53 17.96 -8.76
C PRO A 4 -6.43 17.53 -9.75
N GLN A 5 -6.47 18.08 -10.97
CA GLN A 5 -5.51 17.76 -12.01
C GLN A 5 -4.09 18.25 -11.68
N ASP A 6 -3.96 19.35 -10.92
CA ASP A 6 -2.64 19.85 -10.51
C ASP A 6 -2.05 18.96 -9.41
N ILE A 7 -2.89 18.44 -8.50
CA ILE A 7 -2.48 17.48 -7.48
C ILE A 7 -2.01 16.17 -8.14
N LEU A 8 -2.81 15.64 -9.06
CA LEU A 8 -2.47 14.40 -9.77
C LEU A 8 -1.17 14.53 -10.58
N ARG A 9 -0.96 15.69 -11.22
CA ARG A 9 0.31 15.99 -11.89
C ARG A 9 1.50 16.08 -10.93
N ALA A 10 1.32 16.71 -9.78
CA ALA A 10 2.37 16.81 -8.75
C ALA A 10 2.76 15.44 -8.19
N LEU A 11 1.80 14.49 -8.16
CA LEU A 11 2.04 13.09 -7.82
C LEU A 11 2.62 12.25 -8.99
N GLY A 12 2.91 12.88 -10.13
CA GLY A 12 3.51 12.20 -11.28
C GLY A 12 2.55 11.38 -12.14
N LEU A 13 1.24 11.51 -11.90
CA LEU A 13 0.23 10.81 -12.69
C LEU A 13 -0.01 11.53 -14.02
N LYS A 14 -0.01 10.77 -15.10
CA LYS A 14 -0.30 11.28 -16.44
C LYS A 14 -1.80 11.34 -16.66
N PRO A 15 -2.34 12.41 -17.27
CA PRO A 15 -3.77 12.54 -17.54
C PRO A 15 -4.38 11.36 -18.30
N GLU A 16 -3.61 10.75 -19.21
CA GLU A 16 -4.05 9.62 -20.02
C GLU A 16 -4.32 8.37 -19.18
N ALA A 17 -3.64 8.20 -18.03
CA ALA A 17 -3.85 7.08 -17.13
C ALA A 17 -5.16 7.21 -16.31
N LEU A 18 -5.74 8.41 -16.29
CA LEU A 18 -6.90 8.79 -15.48
C LEU A 18 -8.09 9.24 -16.34
N ALA A 19 -8.09 8.87 -17.62
CA ALA A 19 -9.15 9.18 -18.57
C ALA A 19 -9.62 7.93 -19.31
N GLY A 20 -10.89 7.93 -19.73
CA GLY A 20 -11.46 6.85 -20.53
C GLY A 20 -11.72 5.53 -19.79
N GLY A 21 -11.63 5.51 -18.47
CA GLY A 21 -12.04 4.39 -17.64
C GLY A 21 -13.56 4.30 -17.48
N THR A 22 -14.04 3.19 -16.93
CA THR A 22 -15.45 2.89 -16.72
C THR A 22 -15.97 3.33 -15.35
N LEU A 23 -15.06 3.54 -14.39
CA LEU A 23 -15.38 3.99 -13.04
C LEU A 23 -14.98 5.46 -12.84
N SER A 24 -15.98 6.31 -12.61
CA SER A 24 -15.77 7.73 -12.31
C SER A 24 -15.54 7.92 -10.81
N ALA A 25 -14.36 8.44 -10.43
CA ALA A 25 -14.08 8.92 -9.09
C ALA A 25 -14.63 10.34 -8.93
N ARG A 26 -15.45 10.58 -7.91
CA ARG A 26 -16.12 11.87 -7.66
C ARG A 26 -15.88 12.34 -6.24
N SER A 27 -15.69 13.66 -6.13
CA SER A 27 -15.62 14.30 -4.82
C SER A 27 -17.00 14.32 -4.14
N PRO A 28 -17.12 13.90 -2.89
CA PRO A 28 -18.36 14.07 -2.13
C PRO A 28 -18.62 15.52 -1.70
N ILE A 29 -17.67 16.42 -1.87
CA ILE A 29 -17.77 17.83 -1.47
C ILE A 29 -18.72 18.57 -2.40
N ASP A 30 -18.57 18.36 -3.71
CA ASP A 30 -19.30 19.13 -4.75
C ASP A 30 -19.81 18.24 -5.91
N GLY A 31 -19.52 16.92 -5.87
CA GLY A 31 -19.87 15.98 -6.93
C GLY A 31 -18.96 16.07 -8.17
N ALA A 32 -17.92 16.90 -8.16
CA ALA A 32 -17.00 17.04 -9.28
C ALA A 32 -16.29 15.73 -9.59
N GLU A 33 -16.12 15.43 -10.87
CA GLU A 33 -15.33 14.28 -11.31
C GLU A 33 -13.84 14.58 -11.14
N LEU A 34 -13.16 13.71 -10.40
CA LEU A 34 -11.72 13.81 -10.15
C LEU A 34 -10.92 13.08 -11.22
N ALA A 35 -11.38 11.87 -11.58
CA ALA A 35 -10.71 10.99 -12.54
C ALA A 35 -11.67 9.91 -13.05
N GLN A 36 -11.28 9.24 -14.13
CA GLN A 36 -11.90 8.01 -14.62
C GLN A 36 -10.87 6.89 -14.58
N VAL A 37 -11.16 5.82 -13.84
CA VAL A 37 -10.25 4.69 -13.68
C VAL A 37 -10.78 3.45 -14.40
N HIS A 38 -9.87 2.62 -14.88
CA HIS A 38 -10.23 1.37 -15.55
C HIS A 38 -10.49 0.26 -14.53
N GLU A 39 -11.64 -0.37 -14.65
CA GLU A 39 -11.96 -1.55 -13.87
C GLU A 39 -11.33 -2.80 -14.51
N HIS A 40 -10.84 -3.68 -13.65
CA HIS A 40 -10.38 -5.00 -14.12
C HIS A 40 -11.54 -5.99 -14.24
N THR A 41 -11.55 -6.74 -15.32
CA THR A 41 -12.42 -7.91 -15.45
C THR A 41 -11.96 -9.03 -14.52
N VAL A 42 -12.83 -9.99 -14.23
CA VAL A 42 -12.49 -11.18 -13.45
C VAL A 42 -11.27 -11.91 -14.03
N ALA A 43 -11.19 -12.04 -15.35
CA ALA A 43 -10.06 -12.67 -16.02
C ALA A 43 -8.73 -11.91 -15.81
N GLN A 44 -8.79 -10.57 -15.85
CA GLN A 44 -7.62 -9.71 -15.58
C GLN A 44 -7.20 -9.80 -14.11
N ALA A 45 -8.15 -9.85 -13.17
CA ALA A 45 -7.86 -10.04 -11.75
C ALA A 45 -7.19 -11.40 -11.50
N HIS A 46 -7.70 -12.49 -12.07
CA HIS A 46 -7.06 -13.81 -11.98
C HIS A 46 -5.64 -13.81 -12.56
N SER A 47 -5.44 -13.15 -13.70
CA SER A 47 -4.11 -13.01 -14.31
C SER A 47 -3.16 -12.23 -13.40
N ALA A 48 -3.63 -11.15 -12.76
CA ALA A 48 -2.83 -10.36 -11.82
C ALA A 48 -2.41 -11.20 -10.59
N ILE A 49 -3.35 -11.95 -10.01
CA ILE A 49 -3.07 -12.87 -8.88
C ILE A 49 -2.03 -13.93 -9.29
N THR A 50 -2.16 -14.50 -10.48
CA THR A 50 -1.21 -15.50 -10.99
C THR A 50 0.20 -14.92 -11.12
N ARG A 51 0.33 -13.73 -11.71
CA ARG A 51 1.62 -13.03 -11.81
C ARG A 51 2.20 -12.71 -10.44
N ALA A 52 1.37 -12.21 -9.51
CA ALA A 52 1.79 -11.92 -8.15
C ALA A 52 2.29 -13.19 -7.44
N ARG A 53 1.61 -14.33 -7.62
CA ARG A 53 2.06 -15.62 -7.07
C ARG A 53 3.42 -16.03 -7.61
N GLN A 54 3.65 -15.92 -8.91
CA GLN A 54 4.95 -16.23 -9.51
C GLN A 54 6.06 -15.31 -8.97
N ALA A 55 5.78 -14.01 -8.88
CA ALA A 55 6.72 -13.05 -8.32
C ALA A 55 7.03 -13.35 -6.83
N SER A 56 6.04 -13.78 -6.05
CA SER A 56 6.21 -14.11 -4.64
C SER A 56 7.19 -15.27 -4.40
N LEU A 57 7.30 -16.21 -5.33
CA LEU A 57 8.24 -17.33 -5.22
C LEU A 57 9.70 -16.89 -5.22
N ALA A 58 10.06 -15.90 -6.03
CA ALA A 58 11.40 -15.30 -6.03
C ALA A 58 11.56 -14.29 -4.87
N TRP A 59 10.51 -13.51 -4.59
CA TRP A 59 10.54 -12.49 -3.55
C TRP A 59 10.72 -13.04 -2.14
N ARG A 60 10.17 -14.19 -1.83
CA ARG A 60 10.32 -14.85 -0.51
C ARG A 60 11.78 -15.22 -0.19
N ASP A 61 12.61 -15.44 -1.22
CA ASP A 61 14.01 -15.81 -1.06
C ASP A 61 14.90 -14.57 -0.82
N VAL A 62 14.36 -13.35 -1.03
CA VAL A 62 15.03 -12.10 -0.68
C VAL A 62 15.03 -11.96 0.85
N PRO A 63 16.20 -11.74 1.51
CA PRO A 63 16.26 -11.57 2.96
C PRO A 63 15.31 -10.48 3.46
N ALA A 64 14.64 -10.72 4.61
CA ALA A 64 13.66 -9.79 5.16
C ALA A 64 14.16 -8.35 5.30
N PRO A 65 15.41 -8.06 5.77
CA PRO A 65 15.92 -6.70 5.83
C PRO A 65 16.08 -6.02 4.45
N ARG A 66 16.30 -6.82 3.39
CA ARG A 66 16.36 -6.29 2.02
C ARG A 66 14.96 -5.96 1.49
N ARG A 67 13.95 -6.75 1.84
CA ARG A 67 12.55 -6.39 1.55
C ARG A 67 12.14 -5.14 2.33
N GLY A 68 12.60 -5.01 3.59
CA GLY A 68 12.41 -3.82 4.40
C GLY A 68 12.99 -2.55 3.76
N GLU A 69 14.11 -2.65 3.04
CA GLU A 69 14.69 -1.51 2.32
C GLU A 69 13.75 -0.95 1.24
N LEU A 70 13.03 -1.80 0.51
CA LEU A 70 12.01 -1.35 -0.43
C LEU A 70 10.88 -0.57 0.30
N VAL A 71 10.46 -1.06 1.46
CA VAL A 71 9.43 -0.39 2.28
C VAL A 71 9.94 0.95 2.80
N ARG A 72 11.22 1.04 3.20
CA ARG A 72 11.83 2.31 3.59
C ARG A 72 11.81 3.34 2.47
N LEU A 73 12.21 2.94 1.26
CA LEU A 73 12.18 3.82 0.08
C LEU A 73 10.74 4.28 -0.24
N PHE A 74 9.77 3.39 -0.09
CA PHE A 74 8.36 3.74 -0.24
C PHE A 74 7.92 4.78 0.80
N GLY A 75 8.28 4.58 2.07
CA GLY A 75 8.02 5.56 3.14
C GLY A 75 8.64 6.93 2.88
N ASP A 76 9.86 6.98 2.29
CA ASP A 76 10.50 8.24 1.92
C ASP A 76 9.71 8.99 0.82
N ILE A 77 9.19 8.27 -0.17
CA ILE A 77 8.33 8.86 -1.22
C ILE A 77 7.02 9.38 -0.62
N LEU A 78 6.39 8.62 0.29
CA LEU A 78 5.19 9.08 0.99
C LEU A 78 5.45 10.38 1.77
N ARG A 79 6.61 10.51 2.45
CA ARG A 79 7.00 11.74 3.15
C ARG A 79 7.15 12.91 2.19
N GLN A 80 7.77 12.71 1.03
CA GLN A 80 7.95 13.74 0.02
C GLN A 80 6.63 14.26 -0.53
N HIS A 81 5.63 13.39 -0.69
CA HIS A 81 4.34 13.71 -1.29
C HIS A 81 3.19 13.77 -0.27
N LYS A 82 3.50 13.86 1.02
CA LYS A 82 2.50 13.80 2.09
C LYS A 82 1.38 14.82 1.89
N ARG A 83 1.73 16.06 1.54
CA ARG A 83 0.76 17.14 1.38
C ARG A 83 -0.18 16.89 0.18
N GLU A 84 0.37 16.53 -0.96
CA GLU A 84 -0.38 16.26 -2.18
C GLU A 84 -1.31 15.05 -2.01
N LEU A 85 -0.82 13.98 -1.40
CA LEU A 85 -1.61 12.80 -1.06
C LEU A 85 -2.71 13.14 -0.06
N GLY A 86 -2.42 13.90 1.01
CA GLY A 86 -3.41 14.34 1.99
C GLY A 86 -4.52 15.19 1.34
N ARG A 87 -4.17 16.07 0.39
CA ARG A 87 -5.14 16.85 -0.40
C ARG A 87 -6.02 15.95 -1.27
N LEU A 88 -5.44 14.91 -1.87
CA LEU A 88 -6.19 13.95 -2.68
C LEU A 88 -7.18 13.18 -1.81
N VAL A 89 -6.77 12.70 -0.63
CA VAL A 89 -7.67 12.06 0.36
C VAL A 89 -8.81 13.00 0.74
N SER A 90 -8.51 14.28 0.99
CA SER A 90 -9.53 15.30 1.32
C SER A 90 -10.56 15.47 0.20
N LEU A 91 -10.12 15.50 -1.05
CA LEU A 91 -11.02 15.63 -2.21
C LEU A 91 -11.86 14.38 -2.43
N GLU A 92 -11.29 13.20 -2.26
CA GLU A 92 -11.95 11.94 -2.56
C GLU A 92 -12.86 11.45 -1.43
N ALA A 93 -12.48 11.69 -0.16
CA ALA A 93 -13.25 11.26 1.00
C ALA A 93 -14.05 12.38 1.69
N GLY A 94 -13.88 13.64 1.29
CA GLY A 94 -14.57 14.78 1.88
C GLY A 94 -14.06 15.17 3.28
N LYS A 95 -12.83 14.78 3.63
CA LYS A 95 -12.21 15.07 4.91
C LYS A 95 -11.52 16.43 4.93
N ILE A 96 -11.32 17.00 6.12
CA ILE A 96 -10.46 18.18 6.27
C ILE A 96 -9.00 17.80 5.98
N LEU A 97 -8.20 18.78 5.54
CA LEU A 97 -6.82 18.53 5.13
C LEU A 97 -5.96 17.89 6.22
N ALA A 98 -6.14 18.31 7.47
CA ALA A 98 -5.40 17.75 8.60
C ALA A 98 -5.65 16.24 8.79
N GLU A 99 -6.86 15.76 8.54
CA GLU A 99 -7.19 14.33 8.57
C GLU A 99 -6.59 13.60 7.35
N GLY A 100 -6.69 14.19 6.15
CA GLY A 100 -6.05 13.62 4.97
C GLY A 100 -4.54 13.49 5.12
N GLU A 101 -3.86 14.50 5.63
CA GLU A 101 -2.42 14.43 5.94
C GLU A 101 -2.12 13.44 7.09
N GLY A 102 -3.06 13.27 8.04
CA GLY A 102 -2.97 12.29 9.13
C GLY A 102 -2.98 10.85 8.60
N GLU A 103 -3.85 10.54 7.64
CA GLU A 103 -3.88 9.20 7.01
C GLU A 103 -2.57 8.87 6.29
N VAL A 104 -2.01 9.85 5.56
CA VAL A 104 -0.70 9.65 4.93
C VAL A 104 0.40 9.50 5.97
N GLN A 105 0.30 10.19 7.13
CA GLN A 105 1.23 9.98 8.23
C GLN A 105 1.17 8.55 8.76
N GLU A 106 -0.02 7.97 8.92
CA GLU A 106 -0.14 6.57 9.33
C GLU A 106 0.51 5.61 8.34
N MET A 107 0.37 5.84 7.03
CA MET A 107 1.08 5.05 6.02
C MET A 107 2.60 5.11 6.23
N ILE A 108 3.14 6.29 6.54
CA ILE A 108 4.56 6.51 6.80
C ILE A 108 4.99 5.75 8.06
N ASP A 109 4.22 5.89 9.15
CA ASP A 109 4.52 5.25 10.44
C ASP A 109 4.50 3.72 10.33
N ILE A 110 3.55 3.16 9.57
CA ILE A 110 3.50 1.72 9.28
C ILE A 110 4.68 1.27 8.43
N CYS A 111 5.16 2.09 7.50
CA CYS A 111 6.40 1.78 6.76
C CYS A 111 7.59 1.68 7.73
N ASP A 112 7.76 2.64 8.63
CA ASP A 112 8.83 2.63 9.62
C ASP A 112 8.74 1.41 10.55
N PHE A 113 7.54 1.10 11.03
CA PHE A 113 7.28 -0.09 11.83
C PHE A 113 7.62 -1.38 11.09
N ALA A 114 7.19 -1.52 9.83
CA ALA A 114 7.48 -2.71 9.02
C ALA A 114 8.99 -2.87 8.74
N VAL A 115 9.71 -1.76 8.53
CA VAL A 115 11.18 -1.78 8.41
C VAL A 115 11.82 -2.32 9.68
N GLY A 116 11.38 -1.88 10.85
CA GLY A 116 11.82 -2.41 12.15
C GLY A 116 11.55 -3.90 12.30
N LEU A 117 10.31 -4.33 12.01
CA LEU A 117 9.91 -5.73 12.06
C LEU A 117 10.74 -6.64 11.13
N SER A 118 11.20 -6.14 9.99
CA SER A 118 12.03 -6.92 9.06
C SER A 118 13.30 -7.50 9.69
N ARG A 119 13.71 -6.96 10.86
CA ARG A 119 14.90 -7.39 11.64
C ARG A 119 14.53 -8.04 12.98
N GLN A 120 13.28 -7.98 13.41
CA GLN A 120 12.84 -8.38 14.76
C GLN A 120 11.95 -9.63 14.77
N LEU A 121 11.52 -10.14 13.63
CA LEU A 121 10.73 -11.36 13.53
C LEU A 121 11.65 -12.60 13.53
N TYR A 122 12.29 -12.88 14.68
CA TYR A 122 13.26 -13.98 14.83
C TYR A 122 12.70 -15.24 15.50
N GLY A 123 11.48 -15.22 16.05
CA GLY A 123 10.83 -16.38 16.70
C GLY A 123 11.50 -16.85 17.99
N LEU A 124 10.90 -17.85 18.63
CA LEU A 124 11.35 -18.43 19.90
C LEU A 124 12.12 -19.75 19.66
N THR A 125 13.10 -20.01 20.52
CA THR A 125 13.67 -21.35 20.70
C THR A 125 13.12 -21.92 22.00
N ILE A 126 12.47 -23.09 21.92
CA ILE A 126 11.65 -23.66 22.98
C ILE A 126 12.27 -24.98 23.42
N ALA A 127 12.32 -25.23 24.74
CA ALA A 127 12.77 -26.50 25.29
C ALA A 127 11.80 -27.64 24.92
N SER A 128 12.34 -28.81 24.61
CA SER A 128 11.57 -30.01 24.33
C SER A 128 11.67 -31.01 25.50
N GLU A 129 10.59 -31.67 25.85
CA GLU A 129 10.56 -32.78 26.78
C GLU A 129 11.11 -34.11 26.18
N ARG A 130 11.31 -34.13 24.84
CA ARG A 130 11.76 -35.30 24.10
C ARG A 130 13.27 -35.25 23.86
N PRO A 131 14.00 -36.33 24.18
CA PRO A 131 15.43 -36.38 23.87
C PRO A 131 15.72 -36.22 22.38
N GLY A 132 16.76 -35.43 22.04
CA GLY A 132 17.17 -35.22 20.66
C GLY A 132 16.24 -34.31 19.83
N HIS A 133 15.25 -33.67 20.45
CA HIS A 133 14.32 -32.76 19.76
C HIS A 133 14.63 -31.30 20.09
N ARG A 134 14.50 -30.46 19.08
CA ARG A 134 14.54 -29.00 19.20
C ARG A 134 13.23 -28.43 18.66
N MET A 135 12.64 -27.49 19.39
CA MET A 135 11.45 -26.75 18.97
C MET A 135 11.83 -25.29 18.71
N MET A 136 11.34 -24.72 17.62
CA MET A 136 11.56 -23.32 17.28
C MET A 136 10.39 -22.76 16.50
N GLU A 137 10.15 -21.46 16.65
CA GLU A 137 9.30 -20.67 15.78
C GLU A 137 10.13 -20.06 14.66
N THR A 138 9.57 -20.03 13.47
CA THR A 138 10.15 -19.34 12.32
C THR A 138 9.06 -18.55 11.60
N TRP A 139 9.42 -17.35 11.14
CA TRP A 139 8.50 -16.48 10.40
C TRP A 139 8.72 -16.65 8.91
N HIS A 140 7.64 -16.93 8.18
CA HIS A 140 7.66 -17.11 6.74
C HIS A 140 6.71 -16.12 6.04
N PRO A 141 7.03 -15.62 4.84
CA PRO A 141 6.11 -14.81 4.05
C PRO A 141 4.82 -15.57 3.72
N LEU A 142 3.67 -14.91 3.87
CA LEU A 142 2.36 -15.46 3.49
C LEU A 142 2.23 -15.66 1.97
N GLY A 143 2.95 -14.88 1.18
CA GLY A 143 2.80 -14.84 -0.28
C GLY A 143 1.90 -13.71 -0.72
N VAL A 144 0.96 -14.00 -1.63
CA VAL A 144 0.03 -13.00 -2.16
C VAL A 144 -1.06 -12.69 -1.14
N VAL A 145 -1.28 -11.42 -0.87
CA VAL A 145 -2.31 -10.90 0.04
C VAL A 145 -3.26 -10.01 -0.74
N GLY A 146 -4.54 -10.14 -0.46
CA GLY A 146 -5.56 -9.19 -0.90
C GLY A 146 -5.73 -8.08 0.14
N VAL A 147 -5.77 -6.83 -0.29
CA VAL A 147 -6.06 -5.68 0.57
C VAL A 147 -7.37 -5.05 0.08
N ILE A 148 -8.34 -4.94 0.99
CA ILE A 148 -9.62 -4.27 0.73
C ILE A 148 -9.71 -3.12 1.72
N SER A 149 -9.48 -1.90 1.23
CA SER A 149 -9.56 -0.70 2.06
C SER A 149 -11.02 -0.24 2.24
N ALA A 150 -11.28 0.50 3.31
CA ALA A 150 -12.58 1.10 3.56
C ALA A 150 -12.73 2.42 2.76
N PHE A 151 -13.96 2.74 2.34
CA PHE A 151 -14.25 3.96 1.58
C PHE A 151 -13.96 5.26 2.37
N ASN A 152 -13.96 5.18 3.68
CA ASN A 152 -13.74 6.31 4.58
C ASN A 152 -12.29 6.39 5.11
N PHE A 153 -11.43 5.50 4.64
CA PHE A 153 -10.01 5.46 4.96
C PHE A 153 -9.24 4.98 3.72
N PRO A 154 -9.28 5.74 2.62
CA PRO A 154 -8.70 5.33 1.35
C PRO A 154 -7.17 5.35 1.39
#